data_1b508c84e4fca5514dc25c16491d068c
#
_entry.id   1b508c84e4fca5514dc25c16491d068c
#
_cell.length_a   1.000
_cell.length_b   1.000
_cell.length_c   1.000
_cell.angle_alpha   90.00
_cell.angle_beta   90.00
_cell.angle_gamma   90.00
#
_symmetry.space_group_name_H-M   'P 1'
#
loop_
_entity.id
_entity.type
_entity.pdbx_description
1 polymer ?
#
loop_
_entity_poly.entity_id
_entity_poly.type
_entity_poly.pdbx_seq_one_letter_code
_entity_poly.pdbx_strand_id
1 'polypeptide(L)'
;MQKCLVTVLLCLLSFYVRAQYQVTGKVIDQTGETLIGATVREVGNASNGTITDFNGEYAIQVANKNAQLLVQYVGYEDAKIEINGKQKVDVVLKTSTETLEEVVVVGYGTQKKASVTGAITSVNQKILKQTPVANISNALVGKVTGLTAIQSSGEPGNDAATIFVRGKATFTGNTDPLILVDGVERSFGDIDANEIESVSILKDASATAVYGVRGANGVVLVTTKRGEVGAPKVSLNYSYGVQTPTRLTEYCDSYEFLTLYEEGLKNDGKSSQYTPEVIEKYRDRSNPTYKYLYPNVNWTDELLRKMTPQMQANVNVSGGGSLFRYFVSVGYLSQDGIYNYSDMSEYNTNAKMQRYNFRTNIDVDIRKDVKLMLNMGGIVQDQNYPGTSAYDLFYAIKTRPPYYYPMTNPDGSIAEYANSEANPYALLTQTGYIANNLKSATLL
;
A
#
# COMPACT_ATOMS: atom_id res chain seq x y z
N MET A 1 -8.24 -16.45 76.23
CA MET A 1 -8.34 -17.32 75.07
C MET A 1 -8.22 -16.56 73.70
N GLN A 2 -8.80 -15.40 73.61
CA GLN A 2 -8.73 -14.63 72.31
C GLN A 2 -7.31 -14.21 71.89
N LYS A 3 -6.42 -13.86 72.83
CA LYS A 3 -5.02 -13.45 72.48
C LYS A 3 -4.14 -14.60 72.02
N CYS A 4 -4.37 -15.85 72.50
CA CYS A 4 -3.65 -17.01 71.96
C CYS A 4 -4.07 -17.43 70.57
N LEU A 5 -5.34 -17.23 70.18
CA LEU A 5 -5.85 -17.56 68.86
C LEU A 5 -5.26 -16.64 67.75
N VAL A 6 -5.10 -15.34 68.10
CA VAL A 6 -4.49 -14.35 67.18
C VAL A 6 -3.00 -14.63 67.01
N THR A 7 -2.29 -15.06 68.03
CA THR A 7 -0.86 -15.40 67.96
C THR A 7 -0.64 -16.66 67.13
N VAL A 8 -1.49 -17.67 67.25
CA VAL A 8 -1.44 -18.90 66.41
C VAL A 8 -1.80 -18.61 64.98
N LEU A 9 -2.75 -17.70 64.69
CA LEU A 9 -3.11 -17.28 63.36
C LEU A 9 -1.99 -16.46 62.68
N LEU A 10 -1.27 -15.61 63.41
CA LEU A 10 -0.10 -14.89 62.96
C LEU A 10 1.09 -15.82 62.68
N CYS A 11 1.30 -16.85 63.46
CA CYS A 11 2.32 -17.86 63.22
C CYS A 11 2.02 -18.76 62.02
N LEU A 12 0.73 -19.02 61.71
CA LEU A 12 0.34 -19.77 60.51
C LEU A 12 0.47 -18.96 59.22
N LEU A 13 0.41 -17.63 59.24
CA LEU A 13 0.63 -16.73 58.11
C LEU A 13 2.12 -16.59 57.72
N SER A 14 3.04 -16.96 58.62
CA SER A 14 4.48 -16.85 58.39
C SER A 14 5.08 -17.98 57.50
N PHE A 15 4.31 -19.01 57.15
CA PHE A 15 4.82 -20.17 56.41
C PHE A 15 4.69 -20.10 54.88
N TYR A 16 4.23 -18.96 54.30
CA TYR A 16 4.19 -18.79 52.87
C TYR A 16 5.38 -18.00 52.29
N VAL A 17 6.57 -18.09 52.87
CA VAL A 17 7.80 -17.64 52.19
C VAL A 17 8.17 -18.70 51.15
N ARG A 18 7.73 -18.56 49.94
CA ARG A 18 8.28 -19.32 48.81
C ARG A 18 9.74 -18.86 48.65
N ALA A 19 10.66 -19.74 48.96
CA ALA A 19 12.07 -19.51 48.62
C ALA A 19 12.18 -19.45 47.10
N GLN A 20 12.25 -18.24 46.54
CA GLN A 20 12.54 -18.03 45.12
C GLN A 20 14.01 -18.35 44.91
N TYR A 21 14.29 -19.15 43.87
CA TYR A 21 15.65 -19.53 43.51
C TYR A 21 16.12 -18.62 42.38
N GLN A 22 17.17 -17.83 42.63
CA GLN A 22 17.72 -16.94 41.63
C GLN A 22 18.74 -17.67 40.75
N VAL A 23 18.58 -17.55 39.46
CA VAL A 23 19.49 -18.08 38.43
C VAL A 23 20.03 -16.93 37.61
N THR A 24 21.33 -16.92 37.42
CA THR A 24 22.04 -15.98 36.57
C THR A 24 22.79 -16.74 35.48
N GLY A 25 23.18 -16.08 34.42
CA GLY A 25 23.96 -16.69 33.36
C GLY A 25 24.15 -15.76 32.17
N LYS A 26 24.83 -16.25 31.16
CA LYS A 26 25.12 -15.55 29.93
C LYS A 26 24.60 -16.33 28.74
N VAL A 27 24.00 -15.64 27.76
CA VAL A 27 23.56 -16.22 26.50
C VAL A 27 24.54 -15.81 25.41
N ILE A 28 25.14 -16.79 24.76
CA ILE A 28 26.09 -16.60 23.66
C ILE A 28 25.68 -17.46 22.46
N ASP A 29 26.23 -17.19 21.31
CA ASP A 29 26.11 -18.05 20.13
C ASP A 29 27.26 -19.07 20.04
N GLN A 30 27.26 -19.89 18.99
CA GLN A 30 28.31 -20.90 18.73
C GLN A 30 29.69 -20.30 18.43
N THR A 31 29.76 -19.01 18.05
CA THR A 31 31.02 -18.29 17.78
C THR A 31 31.58 -17.62 19.05
N GLY A 32 30.79 -17.60 20.16
CA GLY A 32 31.12 -16.94 21.42
C GLY A 32 30.65 -15.50 21.49
N GLU A 33 29.89 -15.02 20.49
CA GLU A 33 29.31 -13.68 20.51
C GLU A 33 28.13 -13.61 21.47
N THR A 34 28.02 -12.50 22.22
CA THR A 34 26.99 -12.31 23.23
C THR A 34 25.67 -11.89 22.59
N LEU A 35 24.56 -12.56 22.96
CA LEU A 35 23.23 -12.28 22.42
C LEU A 35 22.47 -11.31 23.34
N ILE A 36 22.37 -10.05 22.91
CA ILE A 36 21.71 -8.94 23.59
C ILE A 36 20.21 -9.00 23.32
N GLY A 37 19.35 -8.93 24.35
CA GLY A 37 17.91 -8.95 24.18
C GLY A 37 17.31 -10.35 23.96
N ALA A 38 18.07 -11.43 24.21
CA ALA A 38 17.54 -12.78 24.21
C ALA A 38 16.54 -12.95 25.37
N THR A 39 15.40 -13.56 25.10
CA THR A 39 14.36 -13.79 26.11
C THR A 39 14.64 -15.07 26.88
N VAL A 40 14.64 -14.99 28.21
CA VAL A 40 14.82 -16.13 29.13
C VAL A 40 13.55 -16.24 29.99
N ARG A 41 12.84 -17.38 29.92
CA ARG A 41 11.57 -17.62 30.64
C ARG A 41 11.61 -18.95 31.38
N GLU A 42 10.86 -19.03 32.48
CA GLU A 42 10.59 -20.30 33.15
C GLU A 42 9.53 -21.11 32.35
N VAL A 43 9.82 -22.36 32.07
CA VAL A 43 8.87 -23.25 31.38
C VAL A 43 7.68 -23.52 32.29
N GLY A 44 6.45 -23.32 31.80
CA GLY A 44 5.21 -23.47 32.57
C GLY A 44 4.75 -22.20 33.27
N ASN A 45 5.52 -21.10 33.26
CA ASN A 45 5.12 -19.81 33.77
C ASN A 45 5.42 -18.70 32.78
N ALA A 46 4.47 -18.41 31.89
CA ALA A 46 4.64 -17.46 30.80
C ALA A 46 4.85 -16.00 31.26
N SER A 47 4.46 -15.65 32.46
CA SER A 47 4.62 -14.31 33.06
C SER A 47 5.98 -14.13 33.76
N ASN A 48 6.73 -15.21 33.98
CA ASN A 48 8.05 -15.15 34.60
C ASN A 48 9.16 -15.22 33.54
N GLY A 49 9.71 -14.08 33.18
CA GLY A 49 10.74 -13.97 32.19
C GLY A 49 11.59 -12.70 32.34
N THR A 50 12.77 -12.73 31.76
CA THR A 50 13.71 -11.63 31.67
C THR A 50 14.34 -11.58 30.29
N ILE A 51 15.09 -10.53 29.99
CA ILE A 51 15.87 -10.39 28.75
C ILE A 51 17.35 -10.20 29.10
N THR A 52 18.23 -10.63 28.22
CA THR A 52 19.68 -10.41 28.40
C THR A 52 20.06 -8.95 28.19
N ASP A 53 21.01 -8.48 28.99
CA ASP A 53 21.58 -7.13 28.92
C ASP A 53 22.62 -6.96 27.80
N PHE A 54 23.33 -5.81 27.77
CA PHE A 54 24.36 -5.50 26.76
C PHE A 54 25.59 -6.42 26.78
N ASN A 55 25.79 -7.16 27.88
CA ASN A 55 26.84 -8.17 28.00
C ASN A 55 26.33 -9.59 27.72
N GLY A 56 25.03 -9.72 27.34
CA GLY A 56 24.37 -11.00 27.16
C GLY A 56 24.04 -11.69 28.48
N GLU A 57 24.09 -11.00 29.64
CA GLU A 57 23.84 -11.56 30.95
C GLU A 57 22.37 -11.44 31.34
N TYR A 58 21.87 -12.44 32.10
CA TYR A 58 20.51 -12.45 32.59
C TYR A 58 20.45 -12.86 34.06
N ALA A 59 19.41 -12.43 34.75
CA ALA A 59 19.02 -12.86 36.08
C ALA A 59 17.52 -13.12 36.14
N ILE A 60 17.12 -14.31 36.54
CA ILE A 60 15.72 -14.71 36.65
C ILE A 60 15.46 -15.41 37.99
N GLN A 61 14.31 -15.12 38.60
CA GLN A 61 13.85 -15.82 39.81
C GLN A 61 12.91 -16.94 39.39
N VAL A 62 13.19 -18.17 39.79
CA VAL A 62 12.40 -19.35 39.42
C VAL A 62 11.73 -20.00 40.63
N ALA A 63 10.69 -20.76 40.38
CA ALA A 63 9.87 -21.36 41.43
C ALA A 63 10.62 -22.39 42.27
N ASN A 64 11.58 -23.11 41.72
CA ASN A 64 12.37 -24.12 42.39
C ASN A 64 13.71 -24.41 41.69
N LYS A 65 14.62 -25.11 42.37
CA LYS A 65 15.96 -25.45 41.88
C LYS A 65 16.00 -26.43 40.69
N ASN A 66 14.88 -27.06 40.34
CA ASN A 66 14.76 -28.00 39.23
C ASN A 66 13.90 -27.44 38.10
N ALA A 67 13.64 -26.11 38.09
CA ALA A 67 12.91 -25.46 37.01
C ALA A 67 13.66 -25.58 35.67
N GLN A 68 12.93 -25.50 34.56
CA GLN A 68 13.49 -25.41 33.23
C GLN A 68 13.38 -23.99 32.71
N LEU A 69 14.44 -23.51 32.06
CA LEU A 69 14.47 -22.26 31.34
C LEU A 69 14.27 -22.50 29.87
N LEU A 70 13.46 -21.66 29.23
CA LEU A 70 13.33 -21.54 27.78
C LEU A 70 14.03 -20.25 27.35
N VAL A 71 15.06 -20.39 26.55
CA VAL A 71 15.82 -19.28 25.99
C VAL A 71 15.54 -19.16 24.50
N GLN A 72 15.12 -17.96 24.09
CA GLN A 72 14.71 -17.68 22.71
C GLN A 72 15.38 -16.39 22.20
N TYR A 73 15.86 -16.44 20.97
CA TYR A 73 16.39 -15.28 20.26
C TYR A 73 16.11 -15.37 18.77
N VAL A 74 15.82 -14.23 18.12
CA VAL A 74 15.47 -14.21 16.71
C VAL A 74 16.65 -14.69 15.85
N GLY A 75 16.43 -15.72 15.04
CA GLY A 75 17.46 -16.34 14.19
C GLY A 75 18.22 -17.49 14.85
N TYR A 76 17.80 -17.92 16.05
CA TYR A 76 18.41 -19.06 16.77
C TYR A 76 17.36 -20.10 17.15
N GLU A 77 17.78 -21.35 17.33
CA GLU A 77 16.93 -22.43 17.83
C GLU A 77 16.56 -22.20 19.30
N ASP A 78 15.31 -22.46 19.67
CA ASP A 78 14.84 -22.41 21.03
C ASP A 78 15.59 -23.42 21.92
N ALA A 79 16.24 -22.97 22.99
CA ALA A 79 16.94 -23.83 23.93
C ALA A 79 16.14 -24.00 25.21
N LYS A 80 15.83 -25.27 25.58
CA LYS A 80 15.27 -25.66 26.88
C LYS A 80 16.37 -26.22 27.73
N ILE A 81 16.62 -25.61 28.90
CA ILE A 81 17.73 -25.95 29.79
C ILE A 81 17.23 -26.21 31.19
N GLU A 82 17.62 -27.34 31.76
CA GLU A 82 17.35 -27.69 33.15
C GLU A 82 18.37 -27.02 34.07
N ILE A 83 17.89 -26.37 35.12
CA ILE A 83 18.74 -25.65 36.08
C ILE A 83 19.55 -26.62 36.93
N ASN A 84 18.94 -27.75 37.33
CA ASN A 84 19.56 -28.83 38.15
C ASN A 84 20.30 -28.28 39.36
N GLY A 85 19.72 -27.29 40.06
CA GLY A 85 20.28 -26.69 41.27
C GLY A 85 21.47 -25.72 41.05
N LYS A 86 21.81 -25.38 39.80
CA LYS A 86 22.90 -24.44 39.51
C LYS A 86 22.38 -23.01 39.60
N GLN A 87 23.13 -22.15 40.27
CA GLN A 87 22.83 -20.71 40.35
C GLN A 87 23.34 -19.94 39.13
N LYS A 88 24.32 -20.49 38.42
CA LYS A 88 24.83 -19.93 37.16
C LYS A 88 24.65 -20.92 36.03
N VAL A 89 23.92 -20.50 34.97
CA VAL A 89 23.59 -21.33 33.82
C VAL A 89 23.89 -20.50 32.53
N ASP A 90 25.03 -20.76 31.93
CA ASP A 90 25.38 -20.13 30.66
C ASP A 90 24.77 -20.95 29.51
N VAL A 91 24.25 -20.26 28.51
CA VAL A 91 23.46 -20.86 27.42
C VAL A 91 24.13 -20.53 26.08
N VAL A 92 24.36 -21.58 25.29
CA VAL A 92 24.85 -21.44 23.92
C VAL A 92 23.66 -21.71 22.96
N LEU A 93 23.20 -20.71 22.24
CA LEU A 93 22.19 -20.86 21.22
C LEU A 93 22.83 -21.29 19.90
N LYS A 94 22.20 -22.24 19.24
CA LYS A 94 22.54 -22.59 17.85
C LYS A 94 21.82 -21.69 16.90
N THR A 95 22.50 -21.17 15.90
CA THR A 95 21.84 -20.48 14.80
C THR A 95 20.79 -21.40 14.19
N SER A 96 19.56 -20.93 14.17
CA SER A 96 18.49 -21.63 13.45
C SER A 96 18.88 -21.67 11.97
N THR A 97 19.24 -22.85 11.48
CA THR A 97 19.37 -23.13 10.05
C THR A 97 18.00 -23.33 9.40
N GLU A 98 16.90 -23.13 10.11
CA GLU A 98 15.64 -22.80 9.48
C GLU A 98 15.76 -21.41 8.85
N THR A 99 16.53 -21.29 7.76
CA THR A 99 16.14 -20.43 6.67
C THR A 99 14.66 -20.72 6.49
N LEU A 100 13.79 -19.75 6.79
CA LEU A 100 12.41 -19.78 6.33
C LEU A 100 12.51 -20.15 4.86
N GLU A 101 12.26 -21.43 4.54
CA GLU A 101 12.34 -21.92 3.17
C GLU A 101 11.29 -21.11 2.41
N GLU A 102 11.76 -20.09 1.70
CA GLU A 102 10.90 -19.22 0.92
C GLU A 102 10.21 -20.09 -0.13
N VAL A 103 8.95 -20.38 0.14
CA VAL A 103 8.10 -21.19 -0.73
C VAL A 103 7.53 -20.27 -1.79
N VAL A 104 7.71 -20.59 -3.04
CA VAL A 104 7.14 -19.85 -4.19
C VAL A 104 5.98 -20.65 -4.75
N VAL A 105 4.89 -19.94 -5.08
CA VAL A 105 3.77 -20.54 -5.81
C VAL A 105 4.17 -20.70 -7.27
N VAL A 106 4.06 -21.93 -7.77
CA VAL A 106 4.38 -22.32 -9.14
C VAL A 106 3.17 -23.02 -9.75
N GLY A 107 2.56 -22.43 -10.76
CA GLY A 107 1.39 -23.03 -11.39
C GLY A 107 0.28 -23.34 -10.37
N TYR A 108 -0.09 -24.60 -10.25
CA TYR A 108 -1.13 -25.08 -9.32
C TYR A 108 -0.56 -25.63 -8.01
N GLY A 109 0.71 -25.36 -7.69
CA GLY A 109 1.35 -25.88 -6.48
C GLY A 109 2.36 -24.92 -5.88
N THR A 110 2.96 -25.34 -4.77
CA THR A 110 4.03 -24.61 -4.09
C THR A 110 5.32 -25.39 -4.18
N GLN A 111 6.43 -24.73 -4.46
CA GLN A 111 7.78 -25.31 -4.47
C GLN A 111 8.73 -24.49 -3.63
N LYS A 112 9.76 -25.12 -3.07
CA LYS A 112 10.83 -24.39 -2.40
C LYS A 112 11.57 -23.55 -3.42
N LYS A 113 11.78 -22.25 -3.12
CA LYS A 113 12.47 -21.31 -4.03
C LYS A 113 13.81 -21.87 -4.54
N ALA A 114 14.54 -22.57 -3.69
CA ALA A 114 15.82 -23.18 -4.04
C ALA A 114 15.70 -24.31 -5.08
N SER A 115 14.53 -24.94 -5.25
CA SER A 115 14.29 -26.03 -6.19
C SER A 115 13.64 -25.56 -7.50
N VAL A 116 13.31 -24.28 -7.62
CA VAL A 116 12.68 -23.72 -8.82
C VAL A 116 13.76 -23.37 -9.85
N THR A 117 13.75 -24.07 -10.97
CA THR A 117 14.68 -23.84 -12.10
C THR A 117 14.24 -22.69 -13.02
N GLY A 118 12.99 -22.25 -12.94
CA GLY A 118 12.43 -21.14 -13.72
C GLY A 118 12.78 -19.76 -13.13
N ALA A 119 12.83 -18.71 -13.97
CA ALA A 119 13.02 -17.33 -13.52
C ALA A 119 11.76 -16.79 -12.84
N ILE A 120 11.58 -17.11 -11.56
CA ILE A 120 10.49 -16.61 -10.72
C ILE A 120 11.04 -15.55 -9.80
N THR A 121 10.33 -14.42 -9.73
CA THR A 121 10.59 -13.37 -8.73
C THR A 121 9.39 -13.25 -7.82
N SER A 122 9.60 -13.34 -6.52
CA SER A 122 8.54 -13.17 -5.52
C SER A 122 8.77 -11.90 -4.70
N VAL A 123 7.68 -11.21 -4.39
CA VAL A 123 7.63 -10.02 -3.54
C VAL A 123 6.66 -10.30 -2.40
N ASN A 124 7.11 -10.15 -1.18
CA ASN A 124 6.28 -10.34 0.01
C ASN A 124 5.48 -9.08 0.38
N GLN A 125 4.52 -9.23 1.28
CA GLN A 125 3.68 -8.13 1.75
C GLN A 125 4.47 -6.94 2.31
N LYS A 126 5.58 -7.18 3.03
CA LYS A 126 6.39 -6.13 3.64
C LYS A 126 6.90 -5.14 2.59
N ILE A 127 7.30 -5.64 1.42
CA ILE A 127 7.77 -4.80 0.30
C ILE A 127 6.60 -4.04 -0.34
N LEU A 128 5.44 -4.68 -0.53
CA LEU A 128 4.25 -4.06 -1.11
C LEU A 128 3.75 -2.89 -0.26
N LYS A 129 3.77 -3.02 1.06
CA LYS A 129 3.31 -2.00 2.02
C LYS A 129 4.27 -0.82 2.21
N GLN A 130 5.49 -0.86 1.68
CA GLN A 130 6.43 0.26 1.79
C GLN A 130 5.94 1.53 1.11
N THR A 131 5.04 1.40 0.14
CA THR A 131 4.47 2.52 -0.61
C THR A 131 2.95 2.46 -0.46
N PRO A 132 2.31 3.44 0.20
CA PRO A 132 0.86 3.47 0.41
C PRO A 132 0.13 3.94 -0.85
N VAL A 133 0.12 3.11 -1.89
CA VAL A 133 -0.56 3.37 -3.17
C VAL A 133 -1.99 2.83 -3.16
N ALA A 134 -2.89 3.46 -3.90
CA ALA A 134 -4.27 3.03 -4.04
C ALA A 134 -4.40 1.75 -4.87
N ASN A 135 -3.56 1.59 -5.90
CA ASN A 135 -3.51 0.42 -6.77
C ASN A 135 -2.19 -0.35 -6.59
N ILE A 136 -2.28 -1.66 -6.35
CA ILE A 136 -1.12 -2.51 -6.08
C ILE A 136 -0.16 -2.58 -7.27
N SER A 137 -0.63 -2.41 -8.51
CA SER A 137 0.24 -2.35 -9.69
C SER A 137 1.34 -1.30 -9.53
N ASN A 138 1.03 -0.16 -8.90
CA ASN A 138 1.99 0.91 -8.60
C ASN A 138 3.00 0.52 -7.51
N ALA A 139 2.61 -0.36 -6.56
CA ALA A 139 3.53 -0.86 -5.54
C ALA A 139 4.64 -1.75 -6.10
N LEU A 140 4.45 -2.32 -7.29
CA LEU A 140 5.41 -3.21 -7.95
C LEU A 140 6.47 -2.45 -8.77
N VAL A 141 6.24 -1.16 -9.06
CA VAL A 141 7.16 -0.32 -9.86
C VAL A 141 8.54 -0.30 -9.22
N GLY A 142 9.56 -0.71 -9.97
CA GLY A 142 10.96 -0.71 -9.53
C GLY A 142 11.34 -1.75 -8.47
N LYS A 143 10.37 -2.57 -7.97
CA LYS A 143 10.62 -3.56 -6.92
C LYS A 143 10.78 -4.99 -7.44
N VAL A 144 10.48 -5.22 -8.72
CA VAL A 144 10.51 -6.55 -9.32
C VAL A 144 11.41 -6.57 -10.53
N THR A 145 12.47 -7.35 -10.49
CA THR A 145 13.39 -7.51 -11.64
C THR A 145 12.66 -8.11 -12.84
N GLY A 146 12.77 -7.47 -14.01
CA GLY A 146 12.16 -7.92 -15.25
C GLY A 146 10.65 -7.63 -15.37
N LEU A 147 10.11 -6.81 -14.47
CA LEU A 147 8.80 -6.19 -14.58
C LEU A 147 8.98 -4.71 -14.92
N THR A 148 8.33 -4.26 -15.97
CA THR A 148 8.18 -2.83 -16.28
C THR A 148 6.74 -2.43 -15.99
N ALA A 149 6.56 -1.37 -15.22
CA ALA A 149 5.24 -0.84 -14.92
C ALA A 149 5.23 0.67 -15.22
N ILE A 150 4.21 1.14 -15.94
CA ILE A 150 4.07 2.52 -16.37
C ILE A 150 2.71 3.03 -15.90
N GLN A 151 2.72 3.99 -14.99
CA GLN A 151 1.52 4.70 -14.57
C GLN A 151 1.33 5.91 -15.51
N SER A 152 0.27 5.90 -16.31
CA SER A 152 -0.05 6.97 -17.26
C SER A 152 -1.04 7.99 -16.70
N SER A 153 -1.76 7.67 -15.64
CA SER A 153 -2.72 8.56 -14.98
C SER A 153 -2.56 8.47 -13.45
N GLY A 154 -2.77 9.58 -12.75
CA GLY A 154 -2.92 9.62 -11.29
C GLY A 154 -4.37 9.93 -10.86
N GLU A 155 -5.32 9.83 -11.78
CA GLU A 155 -6.74 10.07 -11.51
C GLU A 155 -7.29 9.01 -10.55
N PRO A 156 -7.99 9.40 -9.48
CA PRO A 156 -8.57 8.46 -8.53
C PRO A 156 -9.36 7.33 -9.19
N GLY A 157 -8.97 6.07 -8.92
CA GLY A 157 -9.61 4.90 -9.49
C GLY A 157 -9.26 4.58 -10.95
N ASN A 158 -8.48 5.42 -11.61
CA ASN A 158 -7.93 5.22 -12.96
C ASN A 158 -6.40 5.38 -12.95
N ASP A 159 -5.78 5.02 -11.84
CA ASP A 159 -4.36 5.19 -11.54
C ASP A 159 -3.55 3.88 -11.67
N ALA A 160 -4.13 2.84 -12.23
CA ALA A 160 -3.46 1.56 -12.43
C ALA A 160 -2.24 1.70 -13.36
N ALA A 161 -1.12 1.12 -12.96
CA ALA A 161 0.02 0.98 -13.84
C ALA A 161 -0.22 -0.16 -14.84
N THR A 162 0.09 0.11 -16.11
CA THR A 162 0.20 -0.94 -17.13
C THR A 162 1.49 -1.72 -16.90
N ILE A 163 1.37 -3.03 -16.79
CA ILE A 163 2.47 -3.93 -16.45
C ILE A 163 2.92 -4.72 -17.66
N PHE A 164 4.23 -4.83 -17.84
CA PHE A 164 4.85 -5.67 -18.85
C PHE A 164 5.89 -6.59 -18.21
N VAL A 165 5.85 -7.86 -18.54
CA VAL A 165 6.87 -8.83 -18.13
C VAL A 165 7.87 -8.99 -19.27
N ARG A 166 9.14 -8.61 -19.03
CA ARG A 166 10.22 -8.60 -20.04
C ARG A 166 9.97 -7.66 -21.24
N GLY A 167 9.13 -6.64 -21.08
CA GLY A 167 8.79 -5.66 -22.11
C GLY A 167 7.61 -6.08 -22.97
N LYS A 168 7.36 -5.32 -24.04
CA LYS A 168 6.26 -5.60 -24.98
C LYS A 168 6.68 -6.69 -25.96
N ALA A 169 5.95 -7.80 -25.98
CA ALA A 169 6.24 -8.93 -26.87
C ALA A 169 5.60 -8.78 -28.26
N THR A 170 4.62 -7.89 -28.44
CA THR A 170 3.89 -7.67 -29.68
C THR A 170 3.61 -6.19 -29.92
N PHE A 171 3.47 -5.80 -31.19
CA PHE A 171 3.09 -4.44 -31.58
C PHE A 171 1.57 -4.27 -31.76
N THR A 172 0.82 -5.33 -31.99
CA THR A 172 -0.59 -5.28 -32.40
C THR A 172 -1.52 -6.09 -31.51
N GLY A 173 -0.99 -6.90 -30.60
CA GLY A 173 -1.78 -7.76 -29.71
C GLY A 173 -1.83 -7.24 -28.27
N ASN A 174 -2.62 -7.94 -27.43
CA ASN A 174 -2.60 -7.70 -25.99
C ASN A 174 -1.23 -8.01 -25.41
N THR A 175 -0.68 -7.11 -24.62
CA THR A 175 0.63 -7.22 -23.96
C THR A 175 0.52 -7.41 -22.45
N ASP A 176 -0.71 -7.45 -21.91
CA ASP A 176 -0.94 -7.57 -20.47
C ASP A 176 -0.60 -8.98 -20.00
N PRO A 177 0.09 -9.12 -18.86
CA PRO A 177 0.30 -10.42 -18.24
C PRO A 177 -1.02 -10.97 -17.68
N LEU A 178 -1.12 -12.29 -17.58
CA LEU A 178 -2.23 -12.93 -16.89
C LEU A 178 -2.07 -12.74 -15.38
N ILE A 179 -3.05 -12.13 -14.73
CA ILE A 179 -3.07 -11.89 -13.28
C ILE A 179 -4.02 -12.88 -12.63
N LEU A 180 -3.51 -13.71 -11.72
CA LEU A 180 -4.28 -14.71 -11.00
C LEU A 180 -4.20 -14.46 -9.50
N VAL A 181 -5.35 -14.33 -8.86
CA VAL A 181 -5.49 -14.21 -7.40
C VAL A 181 -6.06 -15.51 -6.87
N ASP A 182 -5.25 -16.25 -6.11
CA ASP A 182 -5.58 -17.60 -5.63
C ASP A 182 -6.08 -18.53 -6.77
N GLY A 183 -5.50 -18.37 -7.98
CA GLY A 183 -5.85 -19.16 -9.16
C GLY A 183 -6.96 -18.60 -10.05
N VAL A 184 -7.62 -17.50 -9.67
CA VAL A 184 -8.66 -16.84 -10.46
C VAL A 184 -8.17 -15.54 -11.07
N GLU A 185 -8.50 -15.33 -12.34
CA GLU A 185 -8.17 -14.09 -13.04
C GLU A 185 -8.92 -12.89 -12.47
N ARG A 186 -8.16 -11.87 -12.05
CA ARG A 186 -8.68 -10.63 -11.47
C ARG A 186 -7.76 -9.45 -11.77
N SER A 187 -8.32 -8.24 -11.68
CA SER A 187 -7.53 -7.02 -11.75
C SER A 187 -6.75 -6.77 -10.45
N PHE A 188 -5.57 -6.15 -10.53
CA PHE A 188 -4.88 -5.62 -9.35
C PHE A 188 -5.69 -4.56 -8.59
N GLY A 189 -6.55 -3.82 -9.30
CA GLY A 189 -7.44 -2.84 -8.70
C GLY A 189 -8.43 -3.43 -7.69
N ASP A 190 -8.68 -4.74 -7.77
CA ASP A 190 -9.71 -5.42 -6.97
C ASP A 190 -9.18 -5.92 -5.62
N ILE A 191 -7.90 -5.68 -5.29
CA ILE A 191 -7.25 -6.29 -4.13
C ILE A 191 -6.65 -5.21 -3.24
N ASP A 192 -6.77 -5.39 -1.92
CA ASP A 192 -6.04 -4.58 -0.93
C ASP A 192 -4.67 -5.20 -0.63
N ALA A 193 -3.61 -4.39 -0.55
CA ALA A 193 -2.26 -4.85 -0.19
C ALA A 193 -2.22 -5.58 1.17
N ASN A 194 -3.16 -5.27 2.06
CA ASN A 194 -3.27 -5.93 3.37
C ASN A 194 -3.80 -7.36 3.30
N GLU A 195 -4.48 -7.73 2.21
CA GLU A 195 -4.97 -9.09 1.95
C GLU A 195 -3.91 -10.01 1.36
N ILE A 196 -2.82 -9.45 0.81
CA ILE A 196 -1.79 -10.18 0.07
C ILE A 196 -0.75 -10.74 1.03
N GLU A 197 -0.37 -11.99 0.81
CA GLU A 197 0.81 -12.65 1.39
C GLU A 197 2.03 -12.42 0.51
N SER A 198 1.91 -12.76 -0.79
CA SER A 198 2.99 -12.63 -1.76
C SER A 198 2.49 -12.43 -3.18
N VAL A 199 3.34 -11.84 -4.02
CA VAL A 199 3.15 -11.75 -5.47
C VAL A 199 4.33 -12.43 -6.14
N SER A 200 4.07 -13.49 -6.93
CA SER A 200 5.07 -14.21 -7.69
C SER A 200 4.89 -13.98 -9.19
N ILE A 201 5.97 -13.68 -9.88
CA ILE A 201 5.95 -13.37 -11.31
C ILE A 201 6.69 -14.46 -12.07
N LEU A 202 5.95 -15.17 -12.92
CA LEU A 202 6.46 -16.21 -13.81
C LEU A 202 6.85 -15.55 -15.13
N LYS A 203 8.14 -15.57 -15.46
CA LYS A 203 8.68 -14.87 -16.61
C LYS A 203 9.04 -15.78 -17.76
N ASP A 204 9.38 -17.04 -17.47
CA ASP A 204 9.84 -18.00 -18.47
C ASP A 204 8.70 -18.82 -19.04
N ALA A 205 8.81 -19.17 -20.33
CA ALA A 205 7.83 -20.01 -21.02
C ALA A 205 7.63 -21.37 -20.33
N SER A 206 8.68 -21.96 -19.75
CA SER A 206 8.59 -23.21 -18.98
C SER A 206 7.73 -23.07 -17.73
N ALA A 207 7.82 -21.93 -17.02
CA ALA A 207 7.03 -21.65 -15.84
C ALA A 207 5.57 -21.26 -16.18
N THR A 208 5.34 -20.64 -17.35
CA THR A 208 4.01 -20.22 -17.79
C THR A 208 3.28 -21.25 -18.66
N ALA A 209 3.94 -22.34 -19.07
CA ALA A 209 3.38 -23.35 -19.97
C ALA A 209 2.04 -23.95 -19.51
N VAL A 210 1.86 -24.09 -18.19
CA VAL A 210 0.61 -24.62 -17.60
C VAL A 210 -0.61 -23.70 -17.83
N TYR A 211 -0.38 -22.44 -18.21
CA TYR A 211 -1.44 -21.46 -18.53
C TYR A 211 -1.70 -21.31 -20.03
N GLY A 212 -0.99 -22.08 -20.85
CA GLY A 212 -1.12 -22.09 -22.31
C GLY A 212 -0.86 -20.72 -22.92
N VAL A 213 -1.58 -20.39 -23.98
CA VAL A 213 -1.43 -19.11 -24.72
C VAL A 213 -1.70 -17.87 -23.88
N ARG A 214 -2.52 -17.99 -22.82
CA ARG A 214 -2.82 -16.88 -21.91
C ARG A 214 -1.60 -16.47 -21.07
N GLY A 215 -0.66 -17.37 -20.84
CA GLY A 215 0.59 -17.11 -20.12
C GLY A 215 1.71 -16.57 -21.01
N ALA A 216 1.48 -16.31 -22.31
CA ALA A 216 2.53 -15.91 -23.24
C ALA A 216 3.21 -14.57 -22.87
N ASN A 217 2.47 -13.62 -22.28
CA ASN A 217 2.98 -12.33 -21.83
C ASN A 217 3.49 -12.37 -20.37
N GLY A 218 3.67 -13.55 -19.78
CA GLY A 218 3.99 -13.76 -18.39
C GLY A 218 2.75 -13.92 -17.51
N VAL A 219 2.95 -14.44 -16.29
CA VAL A 219 1.87 -14.67 -15.33
C VAL A 219 2.26 -14.05 -14.00
N VAL A 220 1.32 -13.33 -13.40
CA VAL A 220 1.44 -12.76 -12.07
C VAL A 220 0.52 -13.52 -11.13
N LEU A 221 1.10 -14.22 -10.18
CA LEU A 221 0.39 -15.00 -9.17
C LEU A 221 0.32 -14.18 -7.89
N VAL A 222 -0.87 -13.86 -7.45
CA VAL A 222 -1.13 -13.21 -6.18
C VAL A 222 -1.67 -14.24 -5.21
N THR A 223 -0.94 -14.46 -4.12
CA THR A 223 -1.38 -15.33 -3.03
C THR A 223 -1.91 -14.47 -1.91
N THR A 224 -3.13 -14.76 -1.46
CA THR A 224 -3.74 -14.03 -0.36
C THR A 224 -3.44 -14.70 0.97
N LYS A 225 -3.53 -13.93 2.05
CA LYS A 225 -3.29 -14.40 3.41
C LYS A 225 -4.27 -15.48 3.83
N ARG A 226 -3.77 -16.41 4.62
CA ARG A 226 -4.55 -17.48 5.24
C ARG A 226 -4.44 -17.46 6.75
N GLY A 227 -5.31 -18.19 7.41
CA GLY A 227 -5.25 -18.38 8.85
C GLY A 227 -4.09 -19.31 9.23
N GLU A 228 -3.52 -19.05 10.40
CA GLU A 228 -2.51 -19.90 11.04
C GLU A 228 -3.08 -20.58 12.27
N VAL A 229 -2.49 -21.71 12.67
CA VAL A 229 -2.84 -22.37 13.94
C VAL A 229 -2.37 -21.48 15.09
N GLY A 230 -3.30 -21.05 15.93
CA GLY A 230 -3.00 -20.17 17.06
C GLY A 230 -4.21 -19.39 17.54
N ALA A 231 -4.02 -18.62 18.59
CA ALA A 231 -5.04 -17.71 19.10
C ALA A 231 -5.38 -16.64 18.05
N PRO A 232 -6.62 -16.13 18.04
CA PRO A 232 -7.02 -15.06 17.14
C PRO A 232 -6.08 -13.86 17.23
N LYS A 233 -5.57 -13.42 16.06
CA LYS A 233 -4.75 -12.22 15.90
C LYS A 233 -5.59 -11.16 15.19
N VAL A 234 -5.73 -9.98 15.78
CA VAL A 234 -6.41 -8.84 15.18
C VAL A 234 -5.36 -7.80 14.80
N SER A 235 -5.38 -7.33 13.57
CA SER A 235 -4.53 -6.23 13.12
C SER A 235 -5.37 -5.11 12.51
N LEU A 236 -5.10 -3.87 12.94
CA LEU A 236 -5.68 -2.65 12.40
C LEU A 236 -4.55 -1.87 11.72
N ASN A 237 -4.77 -1.52 10.45
CA ASN A 237 -3.90 -0.63 9.71
C ASN A 237 -4.70 0.60 9.31
N TYR A 238 -4.18 1.77 9.58
CA TYR A 238 -4.74 3.05 9.17
C TYR A 238 -3.64 3.92 8.58
N SER A 239 -3.90 4.50 7.43
CA SER A 239 -2.99 5.41 6.75
C SER A 239 -3.76 6.62 6.25
N TYR A 240 -3.28 7.79 6.57
CA TYR A 240 -3.73 9.06 5.99
C TYR A 240 -2.54 9.75 5.34
N GLY A 241 -2.70 10.15 4.10
CA GLY A 241 -1.65 10.80 3.34
C GLY A 241 -2.20 11.91 2.47
N VAL A 242 -1.28 12.70 1.94
CA VAL A 242 -1.57 13.71 0.92
C VAL A 242 -0.86 13.33 -0.36
N GLN A 243 -1.58 13.41 -1.45
CA GLN A 243 -1.07 13.23 -2.80
C GLN A 243 -0.76 14.60 -3.40
N THR A 244 0.36 14.69 -4.10
CA THR A 244 0.77 15.88 -4.82
C THR A 244 1.12 15.49 -6.25
N PRO A 245 0.82 16.33 -7.26
CA PRO A 245 1.34 16.11 -8.61
C PRO A 245 2.87 16.06 -8.59
N THR A 246 3.45 15.06 -9.22
CA THR A 246 4.92 14.91 -9.29
C THR A 246 5.57 16.02 -10.09
N ARG A 247 4.84 16.52 -11.10
CA ARG A 247 5.26 17.64 -11.95
C ARG A 247 4.05 18.29 -12.59
N LEU A 248 3.94 19.59 -12.44
CA LEU A 248 3.08 20.45 -13.25
C LEU A 248 3.98 21.29 -14.15
N THR A 249 3.52 21.55 -15.38
CA THR A 249 4.26 22.40 -16.31
C THR A 249 4.04 23.85 -15.91
N GLU A 250 5.11 24.60 -15.79
CA GLU A 250 5.07 26.06 -15.66
C GLU A 250 4.93 26.69 -17.05
N TYR A 251 4.10 27.68 -17.16
CA TYR A 251 3.82 28.42 -18.41
C TYR A 251 4.16 29.87 -18.24
N CYS A 252 4.51 30.52 -19.36
CA CYS A 252 4.64 31.97 -19.42
C CYS A 252 3.32 32.62 -19.04
N ASP A 253 3.40 33.75 -18.38
CA ASP A 253 2.24 34.62 -18.16
C ASP A 253 1.85 35.35 -19.47
N SER A 254 0.74 36.10 -19.45
CA SER A 254 0.24 36.80 -20.63
C SER A 254 1.22 37.85 -21.15
N TYR A 255 1.91 38.54 -20.26
CA TYR A 255 2.89 39.57 -20.63
C TYR A 255 4.12 38.92 -21.30
N GLU A 256 4.67 37.90 -20.70
CA GLU A 256 5.80 37.17 -21.24
C GLU A 256 5.47 36.52 -22.58
N PHE A 257 4.29 35.86 -22.64
CA PHE A 257 3.83 35.21 -23.86
C PHE A 257 3.70 36.21 -25.03
N LEU A 258 2.99 37.34 -24.82
CA LEU A 258 2.76 38.32 -25.87
C LEU A 258 4.05 39.03 -26.26
N THR A 259 4.96 39.27 -25.34
CA THR A 259 6.29 39.85 -25.63
C THR A 259 7.07 38.93 -26.56
N LEU A 260 7.14 37.60 -26.23
CA LEU A 260 7.84 36.63 -27.09
C LEU A 260 7.14 36.39 -28.42
N TYR A 261 5.80 36.44 -28.44
CA TYR A 261 5.01 36.32 -29.65
C TYR A 261 5.29 37.48 -30.61
N GLU A 262 5.31 38.73 -30.14
CA GLU A 262 5.65 39.89 -30.96
C GLU A 262 7.10 39.88 -31.45
N GLU A 263 8.03 39.41 -30.63
CA GLU A 263 9.42 39.18 -31.07
C GLU A 263 9.48 38.14 -32.18
N GLY A 264 8.70 37.07 -32.07
CA GLY A 264 8.60 36.05 -33.16
C GLY A 264 8.04 36.62 -34.44
N LEU A 265 6.96 37.42 -34.38
CA LEU A 265 6.38 38.09 -35.54
C LEU A 265 7.39 39.04 -36.22
N LYS A 266 8.13 39.81 -35.44
CA LYS A 266 9.17 40.71 -35.93
C LYS A 266 10.30 39.94 -36.66
N ASN A 267 10.74 38.82 -36.07
CA ASN A 267 11.77 37.97 -36.66
C ASN A 267 11.32 37.32 -37.98
N ASP A 268 10.03 37.02 -38.11
CA ASP A 268 9.39 36.48 -39.31
C ASP A 268 9.08 37.58 -40.36
N GLY A 269 9.34 38.87 -40.07
CA GLY A 269 9.00 40.00 -40.93
C GLY A 269 7.48 40.25 -41.04
N LYS A 270 6.69 39.76 -40.06
CA LYS A 270 5.24 39.95 -40.00
C LYS A 270 4.87 41.23 -39.26
N SER A 271 3.66 41.72 -39.52
CA SER A 271 3.15 42.91 -38.81
C SER A 271 2.86 42.59 -37.35
N SER A 272 3.21 43.54 -36.47
CA SER A 272 2.86 43.48 -35.02
C SER A 272 1.33 43.46 -34.84
N GLN A 273 0.88 42.63 -33.88
CA GLN A 273 -0.53 42.50 -33.50
C GLN A 273 -0.85 43.25 -32.20
N TYR A 274 0.14 43.33 -31.31
CA TYR A 274 -0.02 43.97 -29.99
C TYR A 274 1.03 45.08 -29.80
N THR A 275 0.60 46.28 -29.46
CA THR A 275 1.54 47.35 -29.12
C THR A 275 2.12 47.15 -27.73
N PRO A 276 3.33 47.67 -27.43
CA PRO A 276 3.93 47.58 -26.12
C PRO A 276 3.01 48.08 -24.99
N GLU A 277 2.25 49.16 -25.24
CA GLU A 277 1.32 49.75 -24.29
C GLU A 277 0.14 48.81 -23.98
N VAL A 278 -0.28 48.00 -24.97
CA VAL A 278 -1.32 46.98 -24.79
C VAL A 278 -0.75 45.82 -23.99
N ILE A 279 0.46 45.34 -24.29
CA ILE A 279 1.12 44.25 -23.61
C ILE A 279 1.32 44.58 -22.11
N GLU A 280 1.71 45.83 -21.79
CA GLU A 280 1.85 46.30 -20.41
C GLU A 280 0.55 46.17 -19.58
N LYS A 281 -0.63 46.34 -20.19
CA LYS A 281 -1.92 46.19 -19.52
C LYS A 281 -2.19 44.77 -19.02
N TYR A 282 -1.58 43.76 -19.60
CA TYR A 282 -1.75 42.34 -19.15
C TYR A 282 -1.08 42.06 -17.79
N ARG A 283 -0.08 42.82 -17.39
CA ARG A 283 0.53 42.73 -16.06
C ARG A 283 0.06 43.82 -15.08
N ASP A 284 -0.58 44.87 -15.56
CA ASP A 284 -1.07 45.96 -14.70
C ASP A 284 -2.29 45.50 -13.91
N ARG A 285 -2.15 45.49 -12.57
CA ARG A 285 -3.20 45.14 -11.62
C ARG A 285 -3.82 46.32 -10.91
N SER A 286 -3.43 47.57 -11.27
CA SER A 286 -3.96 48.79 -10.68
C SER A 286 -5.42 49.03 -11.04
N ASN A 287 -5.84 48.62 -12.26
CA ASN A 287 -7.21 48.75 -12.72
C ASN A 287 -7.97 47.42 -12.59
N PRO A 288 -9.02 47.35 -11.74
CA PRO A 288 -9.80 46.13 -11.53
C PRO A 288 -10.47 45.54 -12.80
N THR A 289 -10.71 46.41 -13.81
CA THR A 289 -11.32 45.97 -15.06
C THR A 289 -10.34 45.24 -15.95
N TYR A 290 -9.03 45.46 -15.80
CA TYR A 290 -8.00 44.83 -16.63
C TYR A 290 -7.93 43.32 -16.49
N LYS A 291 -8.33 42.76 -15.35
CA LYS A 291 -8.41 41.29 -15.21
C LYS A 291 -9.42 40.62 -16.18
N TYR A 292 -10.37 41.38 -16.71
CA TYR A 292 -11.35 40.93 -17.69
C TYR A 292 -10.99 41.34 -19.12
N LEU A 293 -10.44 42.53 -19.32
CA LEU A 293 -10.08 43.02 -20.66
C LEU A 293 -8.70 42.57 -21.13
N TYR A 294 -7.79 42.37 -20.19
CA TYR A 294 -6.42 41.92 -20.39
C TYR A 294 -6.12 40.75 -19.44
N PRO A 295 -6.77 39.59 -19.66
CA PRO A 295 -6.67 38.47 -18.74
C PRO A 295 -5.25 37.89 -18.69
N ASN A 296 -4.93 37.37 -17.53
CA ASN A 296 -3.68 36.62 -17.30
C ASN A 296 -4.01 35.46 -16.39
N VAL A 297 -4.47 34.36 -16.97
CA VAL A 297 -4.99 33.21 -16.26
C VAL A 297 -3.96 32.08 -16.27
N ASN A 298 -3.44 31.72 -15.12
CA ASN A 298 -2.70 30.49 -14.96
C ASN A 298 -3.70 29.33 -14.73
N TRP A 299 -4.12 28.69 -15.81
CA TRP A 299 -5.12 27.62 -15.76
C TRP A 299 -4.75 26.46 -14.82
N THR A 300 -3.45 26.18 -14.70
CA THR A 300 -2.96 25.12 -13.78
C THR A 300 -3.20 25.52 -12.31
N ASP A 301 -2.80 26.72 -11.93
CA ASP A 301 -2.96 27.19 -10.54
C ASP A 301 -4.43 27.45 -10.16
N GLU A 302 -5.24 27.89 -11.12
CA GLU A 302 -6.67 28.15 -10.92
C GLU A 302 -7.46 26.84 -10.74
N LEU A 303 -7.26 25.87 -11.63
CA LEU A 303 -8.12 24.69 -11.72
C LEU A 303 -7.60 23.48 -10.95
N LEU A 304 -6.33 23.46 -10.56
CA LEU A 304 -5.73 22.33 -9.88
C LEU A 304 -5.27 22.64 -8.45
N ARG A 305 -5.60 21.74 -7.54
CA ARG A 305 -5.11 21.75 -6.15
C ARG A 305 -3.68 21.26 -6.10
N LYS A 306 -2.88 21.85 -5.24
CA LYS A 306 -1.48 21.41 -5.03
C LYS A 306 -1.40 20.10 -4.27
N MET A 307 -2.43 19.73 -3.51
CA MET A 307 -2.47 18.51 -2.71
C MET A 307 -3.91 18.05 -2.47
N THR A 308 -4.10 16.74 -2.35
CA THR A 308 -5.38 16.10 -2.07
C THR A 308 -5.23 14.95 -1.07
N PRO A 309 -6.25 14.67 -0.25
CA PRO A 309 -6.17 13.60 0.73
C PRO A 309 -6.35 12.22 0.12
N GLN A 310 -5.64 11.24 0.70
CA GLN A 310 -5.88 9.82 0.52
C GLN A 310 -5.97 9.17 1.90
N MET A 311 -6.96 8.30 2.11
CA MET A 311 -7.15 7.57 3.36
C MET A 311 -7.32 6.08 3.07
N GLN A 312 -6.64 5.26 3.85
CA GLN A 312 -6.78 3.80 3.84
C GLN A 312 -6.99 3.30 5.26
N ALA A 313 -7.93 2.40 5.44
CA ALA A 313 -8.16 1.70 6.70
C ALA A 313 -8.38 0.22 6.40
N ASN A 314 -7.80 -0.67 7.21
CA ASN A 314 -7.96 -2.10 7.03
C ASN A 314 -7.94 -2.80 8.39
N VAL A 315 -8.87 -3.73 8.58
CA VAL A 315 -8.94 -4.61 9.74
C VAL A 315 -8.83 -6.06 9.27
N ASN A 316 -7.88 -6.79 9.84
CA ASN A 316 -7.71 -8.21 9.59
C ASN A 316 -7.86 -9.00 10.88
N VAL A 317 -8.52 -10.15 10.78
CA VAL A 317 -8.62 -11.13 11.86
C VAL A 317 -8.19 -12.49 11.30
N SER A 318 -7.23 -13.13 11.94
CA SER A 318 -6.75 -14.45 11.54
C SER A 318 -6.54 -15.34 12.76
N GLY A 319 -6.70 -16.65 12.58
CA GLY A 319 -6.50 -17.60 13.64
C GLY A 319 -6.98 -19.00 13.26
N GLY A 320 -6.98 -19.92 14.21
CA GLY A 320 -7.52 -21.25 14.01
C GLY A 320 -6.87 -22.34 14.84
N GLY A 321 -7.37 -23.54 14.67
CA GLY A 321 -6.83 -24.77 15.25
C GLY A 321 -6.28 -25.71 14.16
N SER A 322 -6.00 -26.94 14.56
CA SER A 322 -5.50 -27.97 13.65
C SER A 322 -6.52 -28.39 12.58
N LEU A 323 -7.83 -28.26 12.88
CA LEU A 323 -8.91 -28.64 11.98
C LEU A 323 -9.37 -27.49 11.09
N PHE A 324 -9.37 -26.26 11.62
CA PHE A 324 -10.01 -25.10 11.01
C PHE A 324 -9.12 -23.87 11.18
N ARG A 325 -8.82 -23.18 10.08
CA ARG A 325 -8.09 -21.91 10.05
C ARG A 325 -8.85 -20.88 9.24
N TYR A 326 -8.76 -19.63 9.64
CA TYR A 326 -9.49 -18.55 8.98
C TYR A 326 -8.67 -17.25 8.90
N PHE A 327 -8.90 -16.53 7.84
CA PHE A 327 -8.47 -15.14 7.65
C PHE A 327 -9.67 -14.33 7.16
N VAL A 328 -9.93 -13.20 7.82
CA VAL A 328 -10.98 -12.25 7.43
C VAL A 328 -10.35 -10.87 7.34
N SER A 329 -10.67 -10.15 6.27
CA SER A 329 -10.20 -8.79 6.02
C SER A 329 -11.37 -7.90 5.58
N VAL A 330 -11.38 -6.68 6.09
CA VAL A 330 -12.23 -5.58 5.62
C VAL A 330 -11.35 -4.36 5.44
N GLY A 331 -11.40 -3.79 4.24
CA GLY A 331 -10.63 -2.62 3.85
C GLY A 331 -11.49 -1.48 3.35
N TYR A 332 -11.05 -0.26 3.56
CA TYR A 332 -11.61 0.97 3.02
C TYR A 332 -10.49 1.84 2.43
N LEU A 333 -10.73 2.37 1.25
CA LEU A 333 -9.86 3.33 0.56
C LEU A 333 -10.70 4.49 0.08
N SER A 334 -10.25 5.72 0.34
CA SER A 334 -10.79 6.95 -0.23
C SER A 334 -9.66 7.76 -0.83
N GLN A 335 -9.87 8.24 -2.06
CA GLN A 335 -8.92 9.03 -2.82
C GLN A 335 -9.67 10.17 -3.50
N ASP A 336 -9.24 11.40 -3.26
CA ASP A 336 -9.83 12.60 -3.87
C ASP A 336 -8.95 13.10 -5.02
N GLY A 337 -9.59 13.67 -6.04
CA GLY A 337 -8.94 14.30 -7.19
C GLY A 337 -8.48 15.72 -6.92
N ILE A 338 -7.72 16.26 -7.88
CA ILE A 338 -6.98 17.52 -7.74
C ILE A 338 -7.74 18.74 -8.29
N TYR A 339 -9.01 18.62 -8.66
CA TYR A 339 -9.73 19.74 -9.29
C TYR A 339 -10.25 20.74 -8.24
N ASN A 340 -10.06 22.02 -8.53
CA ASN A 340 -10.73 23.14 -7.85
C ASN A 340 -12.14 23.33 -8.44
N TYR A 341 -12.98 24.10 -7.77
CA TYR A 341 -14.33 24.50 -8.24
C TYR A 341 -15.30 23.37 -8.56
N SER A 342 -14.98 22.16 -8.10
CA SER A 342 -15.79 20.97 -8.38
C SER A 342 -17.16 20.97 -7.72
N ASP A 343 -17.38 21.81 -6.71
CA ASP A 343 -18.61 21.91 -5.91
C ASP A 343 -19.44 23.16 -6.26
N MET A 344 -19.13 23.84 -7.37
CA MET A 344 -19.80 25.09 -7.76
C MET A 344 -21.17 24.89 -8.42
N SER A 345 -21.51 23.65 -8.76
CA SER A 345 -22.78 23.26 -9.39
C SER A 345 -23.64 22.43 -8.43
N GLU A 346 -24.89 22.11 -8.83
CA GLU A 346 -25.79 21.21 -8.07
C GLU A 346 -25.22 19.79 -7.89
N TYR A 347 -24.12 19.48 -8.58
CA TYR A 347 -23.40 18.21 -8.55
C TYR A 347 -21.91 18.44 -8.38
N ASN A 348 -21.22 17.43 -7.85
CA ASN A 348 -19.77 17.45 -7.68
C ASN A 348 -19.07 16.86 -8.92
N THR A 349 -18.17 17.63 -9.52
CA THR A 349 -17.38 17.21 -10.71
C THR A 349 -15.96 16.76 -10.36
N ASN A 350 -15.57 16.73 -9.07
CA ASN A 350 -14.24 16.26 -8.71
C ASN A 350 -14.10 14.75 -9.00
N ALA A 351 -12.92 14.37 -9.47
CA ALA A 351 -12.57 12.96 -9.50
C ALA A 351 -12.47 12.45 -8.06
N LYS A 352 -13.18 11.38 -7.75
CA LYS A 352 -13.20 10.77 -6.42
C LYS A 352 -13.38 9.26 -6.54
N MET A 353 -12.68 8.51 -5.71
CA MET A 353 -12.86 7.07 -5.61
C MET A 353 -13.00 6.66 -4.15
N GLN A 354 -14.01 5.84 -3.87
CA GLN A 354 -14.18 5.16 -2.59
C GLN A 354 -14.30 3.67 -2.87
N ARG A 355 -13.54 2.85 -2.16
CA ARG A 355 -13.53 1.41 -2.35
C ARG A 355 -13.58 0.69 -1.01
N TYR A 356 -14.48 -0.27 -0.92
CA TYR A 356 -14.60 -1.22 0.18
C TYR A 356 -14.17 -2.59 -0.32
N ASN A 357 -13.19 -3.19 0.34
CA ASN A 357 -12.74 -4.55 0.09
C ASN A 357 -13.19 -5.45 1.22
N PHE A 358 -13.58 -6.67 0.90
CA PHE A 358 -13.77 -7.73 1.88
C PHE A 358 -13.19 -9.03 1.38
N ARG A 359 -12.61 -9.82 2.29
CA ARG A 359 -12.06 -11.14 2.01
C ARG A 359 -12.26 -12.06 3.21
N THR A 360 -12.57 -13.32 2.90
CA THR A 360 -12.60 -14.40 3.88
C THR A 360 -11.98 -15.63 3.26
N ASN A 361 -10.92 -16.15 3.86
CA ASN A 361 -10.28 -17.40 3.47
C ASN A 361 -10.43 -18.38 4.64
N ILE A 362 -11.00 -19.56 4.35
CA ILE A 362 -11.25 -20.61 5.32
C ILE A 362 -10.60 -21.89 4.81
N ASP A 363 -9.77 -22.50 5.66
CA ASP A 363 -9.16 -23.80 5.42
C ASP A 363 -9.65 -24.80 6.46
N VAL A 364 -10.20 -25.94 6.00
CA VAL A 364 -10.67 -27.02 6.86
C VAL A 364 -9.95 -28.30 6.49
N ASP A 365 -9.17 -28.87 7.41
CA ASP A 365 -8.52 -30.17 7.27
C ASP A 365 -9.49 -31.25 7.81
N ILE A 366 -10.40 -31.73 6.95
CA ILE A 366 -11.41 -32.73 7.33
C ILE A 366 -10.75 -34.05 7.74
N ARG A 367 -9.72 -34.42 6.99
CA ARG A 367 -8.83 -35.57 7.24
C ARG A 367 -7.42 -35.21 6.78
N LYS A 368 -6.42 -36.03 7.10
CA LYS A 368 -5.03 -35.84 6.67
C LYS A 368 -4.87 -35.75 5.14
N ASP A 369 -5.76 -36.37 4.42
CA ASP A 369 -5.80 -36.50 2.96
C ASP A 369 -6.94 -35.70 2.31
N VAL A 370 -7.81 -35.03 3.10
CA VAL A 370 -8.96 -34.27 2.61
C VAL A 370 -8.98 -32.87 3.20
N LYS A 371 -8.77 -31.88 2.33
CA LYS A 371 -8.83 -30.47 2.69
C LYS A 371 -9.93 -29.76 1.92
N LEU A 372 -10.65 -28.89 2.61
CA LEU A 372 -11.61 -27.97 2.01
C LEU A 372 -11.05 -26.56 2.15
N MET A 373 -10.99 -25.83 1.04
CA MET A 373 -10.60 -24.42 1.01
C MET A 373 -11.77 -23.61 0.46
N LEU A 374 -12.18 -22.58 1.19
CA LEU A 374 -13.20 -21.64 0.78
C LEU A 374 -12.61 -20.25 0.75
N ASN A 375 -12.58 -19.62 -0.41
CA ASN A 375 -12.07 -18.28 -0.60
C ASN A 375 -13.21 -17.39 -1.10
N MET A 376 -13.58 -16.40 -0.31
CA MET A 376 -14.54 -15.36 -0.69
C MET A 376 -13.84 -14.02 -0.71
N GLY A 377 -14.11 -13.23 -1.73
CA GLY A 377 -13.60 -11.87 -1.80
C GLY A 377 -14.49 -11.01 -2.66
N GLY A 378 -14.51 -9.72 -2.39
CA GLY A 378 -15.27 -8.79 -3.20
C GLY A 378 -14.93 -7.35 -2.93
N ILE A 379 -15.43 -6.50 -3.81
CA ILE A 379 -15.30 -5.05 -3.73
C ILE A 379 -16.64 -4.37 -3.98
N VAL A 380 -16.81 -3.24 -3.34
CA VAL A 380 -17.78 -2.20 -3.71
C VAL A 380 -16.95 -0.94 -3.96
N GLN A 381 -17.05 -0.39 -5.15
CA GLN A 381 -16.30 0.79 -5.54
C GLN A 381 -17.21 1.81 -6.19
N ASP A 382 -17.17 3.02 -5.63
CA ASP A 382 -17.86 4.19 -6.14
C ASP A 382 -16.81 5.15 -6.70
N GLN A 383 -17.02 5.61 -7.93
CA GLN A 383 -16.17 6.56 -8.61
C GLN A 383 -17.02 7.70 -9.17
N ASN A 384 -16.48 8.90 -9.07
CA ASN A 384 -17.04 10.09 -9.67
C ASN A 384 -15.96 10.80 -10.48
N TYR A 385 -16.32 11.31 -11.64
CA TYR A 385 -15.45 12.05 -12.55
C TYR A 385 -16.17 13.26 -13.14
N PRO A 386 -15.44 14.28 -13.62
CA PRO A 386 -16.02 15.31 -14.50
C PRO A 386 -16.65 14.67 -15.73
N GLY A 387 -17.65 15.33 -16.31
CA GLY A 387 -18.25 14.88 -17.58
C GLY A 387 -17.27 14.94 -18.76
N THR A 388 -16.26 15.80 -18.67
CA THR A 388 -15.12 15.85 -19.61
C THR A 388 -14.02 14.91 -19.17
N SER A 389 -13.39 14.21 -20.12
CA SER A 389 -12.28 13.31 -19.80
C SER A 389 -11.09 14.06 -19.18
N ALA A 390 -10.34 13.39 -18.28
CA ALA A 390 -9.12 13.97 -17.72
C ALA A 390 -8.14 14.40 -18.83
N TYR A 391 -8.02 13.61 -19.90
CA TYR A 391 -7.16 13.94 -21.04
C TYR A 391 -7.57 15.28 -21.68
N ASP A 392 -8.85 15.48 -22.02
CA ASP A 392 -9.34 16.69 -22.67
C ASP A 392 -9.24 17.92 -21.76
N LEU A 393 -9.53 17.73 -20.44
CA LEU A 393 -9.40 18.80 -19.47
C LEU A 393 -7.94 19.25 -19.32
N PHE A 394 -7.00 18.30 -19.16
CA PHE A 394 -5.58 18.63 -19.08
C PHE A 394 -5.04 19.15 -20.40
N TYR A 395 -5.54 18.68 -21.54
CA TYR A 395 -5.22 19.24 -22.84
C TYR A 395 -5.66 20.72 -22.93
N ALA A 396 -6.89 21.01 -22.52
CA ALA A 396 -7.40 22.38 -22.47
C ALA A 396 -6.56 23.26 -21.54
N ILE A 397 -6.27 22.82 -20.31
CA ILE A 397 -5.42 23.53 -19.33
C ILE A 397 -4.04 23.87 -19.93
N LYS A 398 -3.46 22.95 -20.71
CA LYS A 398 -2.11 23.10 -21.28
C LYS A 398 -2.07 23.97 -22.52
N THR A 399 -3.12 23.98 -23.32
CA THR A 399 -3.11 24.60 -24.65
C THR A 399 -3.80 25.96 -24.70
N ARG A 400 -4.57 26.31 -23.67
CA ARG A 400 -5.21 27.63 -23.62
C ARG A 400 -4.20 28.70 -23.23
N PRO A 401 -3.94 29.70 -24.10
CA PRO A 401 -3.10 30.81 -23.76
C PRO A 401 -3.68 31.61 -22.59
N PRO A 402 -2.82 32.14 -21.72
CA PRO A 402 -3.27 32.86 -20.53
C PRO A 402 -4.00 34.17 -20.82
N TYR A 403 -3.85 34.72 -22.01
CA TYR A 403 -4.38 36.02 -22.44
C TYR A 403 -5.69 35.96 -23.23
N TYR A 404 -6.22 34.78 -23.55
CA TYR A 404 -7.40 34.65 -24.41
C TYR A 404 -8.67 35.21 -23.75
N TYR A 405 -8.99 34.74 -22.56
CA TYR A 405 -10.17 35.13 -21.81
C TYR A 405 -9.99 34.91 -20.31
N PRO A 406 -10.73 35.65 -19.47
CA PRO A 406 -10.78 35.36 -18.04
C PRO A 406 -11.55 34.08 -17.80
N MET A 407 -11.50 33.55 -16.58
CA MET A 407 -12.27 32.38 -16.19
C MET A 407 -13.78 32.64 -16.29
N THR A 408 -14.21 33.81 -15.80
CA THR A 408 -15.59 34.30 -15.85
C THR A 408 -15.62 35.74 -16.23
N ASN A 409 -16.75 36.21 -16.77
CA ASN A 409 -17.06 37.62 -17.01
C ASN A 409 -17.40 38.35 -15.68
N PRO A 410 -17.48 39.67 -15.68
CA PRO A 410 -17.85 40.45 -14.48
C PRO A 410 -19.21 40.10 -13.87
N ASP A 411 -20.15 39.60 -14.66
CA ASP A 411 -21.49 39.16 -14.26
C ASP A 411 -21.52 37.70 -13.74
N GLY A 412 -20.36 37.02 -13.71
CA GLY A 412 -20.24 35.65 -13.28
C GLY A 412 -20.52 34.63 -14.38
N SER A 413 -20.94 35.04 -15.58
CA SER A 413 -21.07 34.13 -16.72
C SER A 413 -19.70 33.63 -17.17
N ILE A 414 -19.68 32.45 -17.80
CA ILE A 414 -18.43 31.87 -18.30
C ILE A 414 -17.95 32.69 -19.49
N ALA A 415 -16.67 33.04 -19.47
CA ALA A 415 -16.06 33.76 -20.59
C ALA A 415 -15.72 32.79 -21.72
N GLU A 416 -16.04 33.20 -22.95
CA GLU A 416 -15.76 32.47 -24.16
C GLU A 416 -15.05 33.37 -25.17
N TYR A 417 -14.28 32.76 -26.07
CA TYR A 417 -13.62 33.46 -27.17
C TYR A 417 -14.25 33.03 -28.50
N ALA A 418 -14.64 33.97 -29.30
CA ALA A 418 -15.28 33.70 -30.58
C ALA A 418 -14.44 32.77 -31.45
N ASN A 419 -15.03 31.71 -31.96
CA ASN A 419 -14.42 30.65 -32.77
C ASN A 419 -13.43 29.74 -31.99
N SER A 420 -13.51 29.66 -30.70
CA SER A 420 -12.51 28.96 -29.94
C SER A 420 -13.02 27.75 -29.20
N GLU A 421 -12.08 27.04 -28.83
CA GLU A 421 -12.04 25.90 -27.96
C GLU A 421 -12.58 26.26 -26.56
N ALA A 422 -13.29 25.30 -25.95
CA ALA A 422 -13.99 25.51 -24.69
C ALA A 422 -13.09 26.00 -23.55
N ASN A 423 -13.63 26.89 -22.73
CA ASN A 423 -13.01 27.37 -21.51
C ASN A 423 -12.75 26.19 -20.54
N PRO A 424 -11.50 25.98 -20.07
CA PRO A 424 -11.18 24.86 -19.16
C PRO A 424 -12.02 24.86 -17.88
N TYR A 425 -12.40 26.03 -17.37
CA TYR A 425 -13.31 26.16 -16.23
C TYR A 425 -14.72 25.64 -16.57
N ALA A 426 -15.23 25.94 -17.77
CA ALA A 426 -16.51 25.41 -18.23
C ALA A 426 -16.46 23.89 -18.44
N LEU A 427 -15.36 23.38 -19.01
CA LEU A 427 -15.17 21.93 -19.15
C LEU A 427 -15.18 21.21 -17.80
N LEU A 428 -14.62 21.81 -16.77
CA LEU A 428 -14.65 21.24 -15.44
C LEU A 428 -16.03 21.34 -14.76
N THR A 429 -16.73 22.48 -14.90
CA THR A 429 -17.89 22.79 -14.03
C THR A 429 -19.24 22.59 -14.71
N GLN A 430 -19.32 22.61 -16.06
CA GLN A 430 -20.58 22.65 -16.80
C GLN A 430 -20.88 21.41 -17.67
N THR A 431 -19.95 20.45 -17.74
CA THR A 431 -20.13 19.26 -18.59
C THR A 431 -20.84 18.10 -17.88
N GLY A 432 -21.28 18.32 -16.63
CA GLY A 432 -21.88 17.28 -15.81
C GLY A 432 -20.83 16.40 -15.12
N TYR A 433 -21.26 15.20 -14.74
CA TYR A 433 -20.39 14.22 -14.09
C TYR A 433 -20.66 12.80 -14.56
N ILE A 434 -19.69 11.92 -14.38
CA ILE A 434 -19.79 10.49 -14.65
C ILE A 434 -19.64 9.76 -13.32
N ALA A 435 -20.68 9.01 -12.92
CA ALA A 435 -20.66 8.17 -11.74
C ALA A 435 -20.58 6.70 -12.14
N ASN A 436 -19.58 5.99 -11.66
CA ASN A 436 -19.41 4.55 -11.84
C ASN A 436 -19.54 3.84 -10.50
N ASN A 437 -20.39 2.82 -10.44
CA ASN A 437 -20.55 1.97 -9.26
C ASN A 437 -20.22 0.53 -9.66
N LEU A 438 -19.12 0.00 -9.14
CA LEU A 438 -18.68 -1.37 -9.39
C LEU A 438 -18.91 -2.23 -8.15
N LYS A 439 -19.61 -3.34 -8.32
CA LYS A 439 -19.80 -4.37 -7.30
C LYS A 439 -19.32 -5.69 -7.86
N SER A 440 -18.33 -6.30 -7.23
CA SER A 440 -17.77 -7.58 -7.62
C SER A 440 -17.67 -8.50 -6.41
N ALA A 441 -18.04 -9.76 -6.58
CA ALA A 441 -17.87 -10.79 -5.57
C ALA A 441 -17.36 -12.08 -6.23
N THR A 442 -16.48 -12.80 -5.58
CA THR A 442 -15.93 -14.07 -6.03
C THR A 442 -16.00 -15.07 -4.90
N LEU A 443 -16.45 -16.27 -5.21
CA LEU A 443 -16.47 -17.44 -4.34
C LEU A 443 -15.72 -18.58 -5.04
N LEU A 444 -14.80 -19.24 -4.31
CA LEU A 444 -13.96 -20.34 -4.78
C LEU A 444 -13.95 -21.47 -3.76
#